data_c6bbb57fd3a1067dfefdf242376cd695
#
_entry.id   c6bbb57fd3a1067dfefdf242376cd695
#
_cell.length_a   1.000
_cell.length_b   1.000
_cell.length_c   1.000
_cell.angle_alpha   90.00
_cell.angle_beta   90.00
_cell.angle_gamma   90.00
#
_symmetry.space_group_name_H-M   'P 1'
#
loop_
_entity.id
_entity.type
_entity.pdbx_description
1 polymer ?
#
loop_
_entity_poly.entity_id
_entity_poly.type
_entity_poly.pdbx_seq_one_letter_code
_entity_poly.pdbx_strand_id
1 'polypeptide(L)'
;MANFTRNRAFFVNAAVALAFAAIGALGGWVWESHRIGADPAARLAGEDRAAIEQVIHDYLMAHPEVLPKAMAELERRQNAHQLASVRGDVERAVPGAVLGNPQGKVVLVEFTDYACAYCRKSLGDVDALIAANPDLKVVVRELPILTAESADAAKMALAAAEQGKYAEFHKAMFASARPNAETIAAAAQAAGLDMARARAVIARPETEAELVRNLDLAKTLGFTGTPSWVIGDALLTGAVGVDQLSKAVAEAKS
;
A
#
# COMPACT_ATOMS: atom_id res chain seq x y z
N MET A 1 48.31 -45.61 52.13
CA MET A 1 48.38 -45.74 50.64
C MET A 1 47.13 -45.33 49.89
N ALA A 2 46.02 -44.94 50.53
CA ALA A 2 44.74 -44.66 49.87
C ALA A 2 44.59 -43.25 49.30
N ASN A 3 45.39 -42.23 49.60
CA ASN A 3 45.25 -40.86 49.13
C ASN A 3 45.98 -40.60 47.79
N PHE A 4 46.89 -41.45 47.36
CA PHE A 4 47.64 -41.21 46.11
C PHE A 4 46.88 -41.61 44.86
N THR A 5 46.02 -42.60 44.96
CA THR A 5 45.17 -43.06 43.83
C THR A 5 43.99 -42.14 43.55
N ARG A 6 43.43 -41.48 44.57
CA ARG A 6 42.33 -40.55 44.45
C ARG A 6 42.67 -39.23 43.74
N ASN A 7 43.90 -38.74 43.96
CA ASN A 7 44.41 -37.55 43.26
C ASN A 7 44.71 -37.83 41.78
N ARG A 8 45.19 -39.01 41.41
CA ARG A 8 45.42 -39.35 40.00
C ARG A 8 44.14 -39.40 39.17
N ALA A 9 43.08 -39.98 39.72
CA ALA A 9 41.79 -40.01 39.04
C ALA A 9 41.20 -38.60 38.86
N PHE A 10 41.34 -37.70 39.83
CA PHE A 10 40.92 -36.31 39.73
C PHE A 10 41.67 -35.55 38.64
N PHE A 11 42.99 -35.67 38.55
CA PHE A 11 43.81 -35.04 37.51
C PHE A 11 43.51 -35.58 36.10
N VAL A 12 43.27 -36.89 35.99
CA VAL A 12 42.87 -37.49 34.69
C VAL A 12 41.50 -37.00 34.23
N ASN A 13 40.52 -36.94 35.12
CA ASN A 13 39.18 -36.44 34.76
C ASN A 13 39.19 -34.93 34.42
N ALA A 14 40.00 -34.14 35.13
CA ALA A 14 40.18 -32.72 34.83
C ALA A 14 40.87 -32.51 33.46
N ALA A 15 41.89 -33.31 33.14
CA ALA A 15 42.57 -33.26 31.83
C ALA A 15 41.64 -33.67 30.68
N VAL A 16 40.79 -34.68 30.87
CA VAL A 16 39.79 -35.12 29.89
C VAL A 16 38.74 -34.04 29.67
N ALA A 17 38.25 -33.42 30.76
CA ALA A 17 37.26 -32.32 30.64
C ALA A 17 37.82 -31.10 29.89
N LEU A 18 39.08 -30.73 30.14
CA LEU A 18 39.77 -29.66 29.43
C LEU A 18 39.98 -29.98 27.94
N ALA A 19 40.29 -31.23 27.60
CA ALA A 19 40.44 -31.68 26.23
C ALA A 19 39.09 -31.57 25.46
N PHE A 20 37.96 -31.98 26.05
CA PHE A 20 36.65 -31.84 25.47
C PHE A 20 36.23 -30.36 25.31
N ALA A 21 36.56 -29.52 26.29
CA ALA A 21 36.32 -28.09 26.20
C ALA A 21 37.12 -27.42 25.06
N ALA A 22 38.39 -27.82 24.90
CA ALA A 22 39.24 -27.33 23.81
C ALA A 22 38.73 -27.79 22.42
N ILE A 23 38.32 -29.07 22.30
CA ILE A 23 37.77 -29.61 21.07
C ILE A 23 36.42 -28.91 20.74
N GLY A 24 35.56 -28.66 21.72
CA GLY A 24 34.33 -27.93 21.58
C GLY A 24 34.56 -26.48 21.15
N ALA A 25 35.54 -25.80 21.75
CA ALA A 25 35.88 -24.42 21.38
C ALA A 25 36.48 -24.33 19.97
N LEU A 26 37.37 -25.26 19.59
CA LEU A 26 37.93 -25.33 18.24
C LEU A 26 36.88 -25.71 17.21
N GLY A 27 36.00 -26.66 17.50
CA GLY A 27 34.89 -27.05 16.63
C GLY A 27 33.90 -25.92 16.46
N GLY A 28 33.55 -25.19 17.53
CA GLY A 28 32.71 -24.01 17.51
C GLY A 28 33.34 -22.87 16.71
N TRP A 29 34.63 -22.62 16.87
CA TRP A 29 35.36 -21.60 16.11
C TRP A 29 35.42 -21.92 14.60
N VAL A 30 35.70 -23.17 14.25
CA VAL A 30 35.70 -23.64 12.85
C VAL A 30 34.31 -23.56 12.26
N TRP A 31 33.27 -23.95 13.00
CA TRP A 31 31.87 -23.82 12.55
C TRP A 31 31.46 -22.37 12.33
N GLU A 32 31.80 -21.47 13.24
CA GLU A 32 31.51 -20.04 13.14
C GLU A 32 32.29 -19.40 12.00
N SER A 33 33.57 -19.74 11.83
CA SER A 33 34.38 -19.25 10.70
C SER A 33 33.84 -19.72 9.33
N HIS A 34 33.25 -20.91 9.25
CA HIS A 34 32.60 -21.39 8.05
C HIS A 34 31.24 -20.70 7.80
N ARG A 35 30.52 -20.28 8.85
CA ARG A 35 29.27 -19.48 8.71
C ARG A 35 29.53 -18.04 8.28
N ILE A 36 30.55 -17.41 8.83
CA ILE A 36 30.96 -16.03 8.50
C ILE A 36 31.58 -15.96 7.10
N GLY A 37 32.20 -17.05 6.63
CA GLY A 37 32.82 -17.16 5.30
C GLY A 37 31.85 -17.42 4.14
N ALA A 38 30.54 -17.31 4.35
CA ALA A 38 29.54 -17.57 3.31
C ALA A 38 29.18 -16.33 2.44
N ASP A 39 29.93 -15.23 2.56
CA ASP A 39 29.85 -14.14 1.59
C ASP A 39 30.48 -14.62 0.26
N PRO A 40 29.71 -14.77 -0.83
CA PRO A 40 30.26 -15.18 -2.13
C PRO A 40 31.38 -14.25 -2.61
N ALA A 41 31.32 -12.96 -2.23
CA ALA A 41 32.33 -11.97 -2.59
C ALA A 41 33.67 -12.18 -1.86
N ALA A 42 33.66 -12.77 -0.65
CA ALA A 42 34.87 -13.09 0.11
C ALA A 42 35.63 -14.29 -0.44
N ARG A 43 35.03 -15.09 -1.34
CA ARG A 43 35.64 -16.27 -1.97
C ARG A 43 36.41 -15.95 -3.25
N LEU A 44 36.23 -14.74 -3.78
CA LEU A 44 36.92 -14.30 -4.97
C LEU A 44 38.33 -13.80 -4.62
N ALA A 45 39.33 -14.24 -5.33
CA ALA A 45 40.67 -13.67 -5.25
C ALA A 45 40.59 -12.16 -5.57
N GLY A 46 41.45 -11.34 -4.98
CA GLY A 46 41.34 -9.89 -5.09
C GLY A 46 41.34 -9.37 -6.53
N GLU A 47 42.06 -9.99 -7.44
CA GLU A 47 42.08 -9.65 -8.86
C GLU A 47 40.75 -10.01 -9.56
N ASP A 48 40.17 -11.17 -9.27
CA ASP A 48 38.87 -11.59 -9.81
C ASP A 48 37.75 -10.68 -9.30
N ARG A 49 37.81 -10.26 -8.05
CA ARG A 49 36.87 -9.33 -7.46
C ARG A 49 36.88 -7.98 -8.17
N ALA A 50 38.08 -7.41 -8.35
CA ALA A 50 38.23 -6.12 -9.06
C ALA A 50 37.72 -6.19 -10.51
N ALA A 51 37.99 -7.29 -11.20
CA ALA A 51 37.49 -7.50 -12.56
C ALA A 51 35.94 -7.59 -12.59
N ILE A 52 35.32 -8.27 -11.64
CA ILE A 52 33.85 -8.36 -11.54
C ILE A 52 33.23 -6.98 -11.20
N GLU A 53 33.81 -6.27 -10.26
CA GLU A 53 33.37 -4.91 -9.90
C GLU A 53 33.45 -3.97 -11.12
N GLN A 54 34.50 -4.07 -11.91
CA GLN A 54 34.63 -3.30 -13.15
C GLN A 54 33.56 -3.67 -14.18
N VAL A 55 33.29 -4.96 -14.40
CA VAL A 55 32.24 -5.42 -15.31
C VAL A 55 30.87 -4.93 -14.87
N ILE A 56 30.57 -4.99 -13.55
CA ILE A 56 29.30 -4.48 -13.00
C ILE A 56 29.18 -2.96 -13.21
N HIS A 57 30.26 -2.23 -12.91
CA HIS A 57 30.33 -0.79 -13.14
C HIS A 57 30.06 -0.44 -14.60
N ASP A 58 30.81 -1.04 -15.51
CA ASP A 58 30.68 -0.78 -16.95
C ASP A 58 29.30 -1.13 -17.48
N TYR A 59 28.72 -2.26 -17.01
CA TYR A 59 27.36 -2.66 -17.35
C TYR A 59 26.33 -1.63 -16.86
N LEU A 60 26.40 -1.17 -15.61
CA LEU A 60 25.48 -0.19 -15.07
C LEU A 60 25.63 1.17 -15.76
N MET A 61 26.84 1.56 -16.14
CA MET A 61 27.09 2.80 -16.88
C MET A 61 26.58 2.70 -18.33
N ALA A 62 26.65 1.52 -18.95
CA ALA A 62 26.10 1.27 -20.29
C ALA A 62 24.57 1.09 -20.28
N HIS A 63 23.99 0.63 -19.16
CA HIS A 63 22.58 0.32 -18.99
C HIS A 63 22.00 1.00 -17.74
N PRO A 64 22.00 2.34 -17.66
CA PRO A 64 21.54 3.08 -16.48
C PRO A 64 20.06 2.83 -16.15
N GLU A 65 19.25 2.42 -17.14
CA GLU A 65 17.85 2.07 -16.97
C GLU A 65 17.59 0.84 -16.07
N VAL A 66 18.62 0.05 -15.75
CA VAL A 66 18.52 -1.09 -14.83
C VAL A 66 18.20 -0.63 -13.42
N LEU A 67 18.78 0.48 -12.98
CA LEU A 67 18.56 1.01 -11.63
C LEU A 67 17.10 1.43 -11.37
N PRO A 68 16.48 2.31 -12.19
CA PRO A 68 15.08 2.66 -11.97
C PRO A 68 14.14 1.45 -12.12
N LYS A 69 14.43 0.48 -13.00
CA LYS A 69 13.65 -0.76 -13.10
C LYS A 69 13.74 -1.61 -11.84
N ALA A 70 14.94 -1.76 -11.26
CA ALA A 70 15.14 -2.50 -10.02
C ALA A 70 14.46 -1.81 -8.83
N MET A 71 14.50 -0.47 -8.79
CA MET A 71 13.81 0.32 -7.76
C MET A 71 12.29 0.17 -7.87
N ALA A 72 11.73 0.28 -9.08
CA ALA A 72 10.30 0.09 -9.32
C ALA A 72 9.82 -1.31 -8.92
N GLU A 73 10.62 -2.35 -9.22
CA GLU A 73 10.29 -3.72 -8.81
C GLU A 73 10.36 -3.91 -7.27
N LEU A 74 11.35 -3.28 -6.62
CA LEU A 74 11.42 -3.29 -5.15
C LEU A 74 10.20 -2.61 -4.54
N GLU A 75 9.82 -1.43 -5.04
CA GLU A 75 8.64 -0.69 -4.61
C GLU A 75 7.37 -1.51 -4.81
N ARG A 76 7.19 -2.12 -5.99
CA ARG A 76 6.07 -3.00 -6.27
C ARG A 76 5.95 -4.15 -5.27
N ARG A 77 7.08 -4.81 -4.93
CA ARG A 77 7.10 -5.89 -3.92
C ARG A 77 6.75 -5.39 -2.53
N GLN A 78 7.24 -4.22 -2.15
CA GLN A 78 6.92 -3.61 -0.86
C GLN A 78 5.43 -3.25 -0.79
N ASN A 79 4.89 -2.64 -1.84
CA ASN A 79 3.47 -2.30 -1.94
C ASN A 79 2.58 -3.55 -1.91
N ALA A 80 2.94 -4.61 -2.67
CA ALA A 80 2.22 -5.88 -2.66
C ALA A 80 2.19 -6.50 -1.25
N HIS A 81 3.32 -6.46 -0.53
CA HIS A 81 3.39 -6.94 0.85
C HIS A 81 2.51 -6.10 1.79
N GLN A 82 2.52 -4.78 1.65
CA GLN A 82 1.70 -3.86 2.45
C GLN A 82 0.20 -4.06 2.18
N LEU A 83 -0.16 -4.26 0.91
CA LEU A 83 -1.54 -4.52 0.49
C LEU A 83 -2.05 -5.91 0.89
N ALA A 84 -1.18 -6.91 1.02
CA ALA A 84 -1.58 -8.31 1.18
C ALA A 84 -2.60 -8.54 2.30
N SER A 85 -2.45 -7.85 3.43
CA SER A 85 -3.33 -8.00 4.60
C SER A 85 -4.63 -7.21 4.51
N VAL A 86 -4.70 -6.17 3.66
CA VAL A 86 -5.84 -5.22 3.61
C VAL A 86 -6.50 -5.12 2.24
N ARG A 87 -5.96 -5.80 1.22
CA ARG A 87 -6.46 -5.72 -0.17
C ARG A 87 -7.97 -5.96 -0.27
N GLY A 88 -8.46 -7.04 0.33
CA GLY A 88 -9.89 -7.36 0.31
C GLY A 88 -10.77 -6.27 0.91
N ASP A 89 -10.28 -5.60 1.96
CA ASP A 89 -10.99 -4.49 2.57
C ASP A 89 -10.89 -3.20 1.73
N VAL A 90 -9.73 -2.93 1.14
CA VAL A 90 -9.50 -1.76 0.29
C VAL A 90 -10.33 -1.82 -0.98
N GLU A 91 -10.38 -2.97 -1.66
CA GLU A 91 -11.09 -3.16 -2.92
C GLU A 91 -12.60 -3.41 -2.75
N ARG A 92 -13.07 -3.66 -1.52
CA ARG A 92 -14.49 -3.85 -1.22
C ARG A 92 -15.23 -2.52 -1.23
N ALA A 93 -16.04 -2.30 -2.27
CA ALA A 93 -16.87 -1.10 -2.35
C ALA A 93 -17.94 -1.07 -1.24
N VAL A 94 -18.21 0.12 -0.72
CA VAL A 94 -19.52 0.38 -0.08
C VAL A 94 -20.59 0.22 -1.17
N PRO A 95 -21.67 -0.54 -0.90
CA PRO A 95 -22.71 -0.74 -1.90
C PRO A 95 -23.18 0.60 -2.51
N GLY A 96 -23.07 0.73 -3.81
CA GLY A 96 -23.44 1.92 -4.55
C GLY A 96 -22.34 3.01 -4.67
N ALA A 97 -21.26 2.97 -3.89
CA ALA A 97 -20.15 3.92 -3.98
C ALA A 97 -19.11 3.45 -5.02
N VAL A 98 -19.54 3.34 -6.26
CA VAL A 98 -18.73 2.86 -7.39
C VAL A 98 -18.98 3.76 -8.59
N LEU A 99 -17.90 4.09 -9.32
CA LEU A 99 -17.96 4.71 -10.64
C LEU A 99 -17.52 3.70 -11.71
N GLY A 100 -17.93 3.94 -12.95
CA GLY A 100 -17.66 3.01 -14.06
C GLY A 100 -18.49 1.74 -13.98
N ASN A 101 -17.87 0.58 -14.24
CA ASN A 101 -18.57 -0.70 -14.32
C ASN A 101 -18.58 -1.41 -12.94
N PRO A 102 -19.74 -1.52 -12.26
CA PRO A 102 -19.82 -2.21 -10.96
C PRO A 102 -19.40 -3.70 -11.01
N GLN A 103 -19.48 -4.33 -12.19
CA GLN A 103 -19.09 -5.71 -12.44
C GLN A 103 -17.68 -5.81 -13.06
N GLY A 104 -16.99 -4.68 -13.20
CA GLY A 104 -15.65 -4.64 -13.77
C GLY A 104 -14.65 -5.45 -12.95
N LYS A 105 -13.74 -6.13 -13.65
CA LYS A 105 -12.72 -6.97 -13.03
C LYS A 105 -11.46 -6.22 -12.67
N VAL A 106 -11.19 -5.10 -13.35
CA VAL A 106 -10.08 -4.22 -13.03
C VAL A 106 -10.57 -3.22 -11.99
N VAL A 107 -9.98 -3.27 -10.80
CA VAL A 107 -10.40 -2.40 -9.68
C VAL A 107 -9.38 -1.30 -9.49
N LEU A 108 -9.83 -0.06 -9.57
CA LEU A 108 -9.11 1.13 -9.13
C LEU A 108 -9.81 1.63 -7.86
N VAL A 109 -9.05 1.83 -6.80
CA VAL A 109 -9.56 2.46 -5.57
C VAL A 109 -9.07 3.89 -5.51
N GLU A 110 -9.97 4.84 -5.28
CA GLU A 110 -9.69 6.24 -5.04
C GLU A 110 -10.04 6.63 -3.61
N PHE A 111 -9.06 7.14 -2.85
CA PHE A 111 -9.31 7.84 -1.59
C PHE A 111 -9.45 9.32 -1.86
N THR A 112 -10.63 9.89 -1.58
CA THR A 112 -11.02 11.23 -2.00
C THR A 112 -11.57 12.09 -0.86
N ASP A 113 -11.47 13.42 -1.01
CA ASP A 113 -12.05 14.41 -0.09
C ASP A 113 -12.68 15.54 -0.92
N TYR A 114 -13.91 15.88 -0.66
CA TYR A 114 -14.66 16.92 -1.42
C TYR A 114 -14.10 18.35 -1.27
N ALA A 115 -13.32 18.62 -0.21
CA ALA A 115 -12.60 19.90 -0.07
C ALA A 115 -11.28 19.93 -0.86
N CYS A 116 -10.83 18.80 -1.43
CA CYS A 116 -9.56 18.66 -2.10
C CYS A 116 -9.63 19.19 -3.54
N ALA A 117 -8.84 20.23 -3.84
CA ALA A 117 -8.74 20.77 -5.21
C ALA A 117 -8.10 19.77 -6.20
N TYR A 118 -7.18 18.93 -5.73
CA TYR A 118 -6.53 17.91 -6.54
C TYR A 118 -7.48 16.74 -6.87
N CYS A 119 -8.36 16.34 -5.93
CA CYS A 119 -9.42 15.36 -6.21
C CYS A 119 -10.37 15.89 -7.27
N ARG A 120 -10.81 17.15 -7.16
CA ARG A 120 -11.63 17.81 -8.19
C ARG A 120 -10.95 17.81 -9.55
N LYS A 121 -9.64 18.08 -9.60
CA LYS A 121 -8.88 18.04 -10.86
C LYS A 121 -8.84 16.66 -11.47
N SER A 122 -8.76 15.61 -10.65
CA SER A 122 -8.68 14.22 -11.11
C SER A 122 -9.98 13.65 -11.65
N LEU A 123 -11.14 14.32 -11.47
CA LEU A 123 -12.41 13.82 -12.01
C LEU A 123 -12.37 13.56 -13.52
N GLY A 124 -11.80 14.50 -14.28
CA GLY A 124 -11.67 14.34 -15.74
C GLY A 124 -10.77 13.17 -16.11
N ASP A 125 -9.74 12.91 -15.33
CA ASP A 125 -8.84 11.76 -15.53
C ASP A 125 -9.58 10.45 -15.28
N VAL A 126 -10.37 10.37 -14.20
CA VAL A 126 -11.20 9.21 -13.86
C VAL A 126 -12.28 8.96 -14.93
N ASP A 127 -12.97 10.01 -15.37
CA ASP A 127 -13.96 9.90 -16.44
C ASP A 127 -13.35 9.38 -17.74
N ALA A 128 -12.16 9.88 -18.11
CA ALA A 128 -11.43 9.42 -19.29
C ALA A 128 -10.99 7.94 -19.17
N LEU A 129 -10.53 7.54 -17.98
CA LEU A 129 -10.17 6.14 -17.70
C LEU A 129 -11.36 5.20 -17.83
N ILE A 130 -12.53 5.57 -17.27
CA ILE A 130 -13.76 4.78 -17.34
C ILE A 130 -14.19 4.64 -18.79
N ALA A 131 -14.17 5.73 -19.56
CA ALA A 131 -14.53 5.72 -20.98
C ALA A 131 -13.63 4.82 -21.83
N ALA A 132 -12.32 4.81 -21.52
CA ALA A 132 -11.34 3.99 -22.23
C ALA A 132 -11.31 2.51 -21.77
N ASN A 133 -11.90 2.18 -20.62
CA ASN A 133 -11.80 0.87 -20.01
C ASN A 133 -13.17 0.35 -19.52
N PRO A 134 -13.96 -0.28 -20.40
CA PRO A 134 -15.33 -0.76 -20.05
C PRO A 134 -15.35 -1.79 -18.89
N ASP A 135 -14.23 -2.40 -18.57
CA ASP A 135 -14.08 -3.37 -17.47
C ASP A 135 -13.48 -2.74 -16.20
N LEU A 136 -13.41 -1.41 -16.13
CA LEU A 136 -12.89 -0.69 -14.98
C LEU A 136 -14.01 -0.43 -13.97
N LYS A 137 -13.79 -0.88 -12.73
CA LYS A 137 -14.57 -0.53 -11.53
C LYS A 137 -13.76 0.43 -10.68
N VAL A 138 -14.27 1.63 -10.45
CA VAL A 138 -13.65 2.60 -9.54
C VAL A 138 -14.37 2.54 -8.20
N VAL A 139 -13.71 2.03 -7.18
CA VAL A 139 -14.18 2.01 -5.80
C VAL A 139 -13.77 3.33 -5.15
N VAL A 140 -14.75 4.14 -4.74
CA VAL A 140 -14.44 5.42 -4.08
C VAL A 140 -14.49 5.24 -2.57
N ARG A 141 -13.41 5.69 -1.90
CA ARG A 141 -13.23 5.71 -0.46
C ARG A 141 -13.27 7.16 0.03
N GLU A 142 -14.34 7.52 0.70
CA GLU A 142 -14.46 8.83 1.34
C GLU A 142 -13.40 8.96 2.44
N LEU A 143 -12.47 9.90 2.29
CA LEU A 143 -11.38 10.18 3.23
C LEU A 143 -11.42 11.66 3.65
N PRO A 144 -12.38 12.07 4.49
CA PRO A 144 -12.58 13.47 4.86
C PRO A 144 -11.55 13.93 5.91
N ILE A 145 -10.39 14.36 5.45
CA ILE A 145 -9.25 14.75 6.31
C ILE A 145 -8.92 16.24 6.26
N LEU A 146 -9.55 17.01 5.37
CA LEU A 146 -9.15 18.39 5.13
C LEU A 146 -9.95 19.40 5.96
N THR A 147 -11.27 19.22 6.07
CA THR A 147 -12.14 20.13 6.83
C THR A 147 -13.24 19.36 7.57
N ALA A 148 -13.90 20.00 8.53
CA ALA A 148 -15.04 19.39 9.21
C ALA A 148 -16.19 19.11 8.22
N GLU A 149 -16.43 20.02 7.29
CA GLU A 149 -17.48 19.91 6.28
C GLU A 149 -17.19 18.80 5.25
N SER A 150 -15.93 18.38 5.11
CA SER A 150 -15.56 17.20 4.33
C SER A 150 -16.24 15.94 4.87
N ALA A 151 -16.35 15.82 6.20
CA ALA A 151 -17.01 14.67 6.83
C ALA A 151 -18.53 14.70 6.56
N ASP A 152 -19.16 15.87 6.57
CA ASP A 152 -20.58 16.01 6.27
C ASP A 152 -20.87 15.66 4.81
N ALA A 153 -20.01 16.11 3.86
CA ALA A 153 -20.11 15.76 2.45
C ALA A 153 -19.91 14.26 2.22
N ALA A 154 -18.93 13.65 2.89
CA ALA A 154 -18.66 12.21 2.80
C ALA A 154 -19.84 11.37 3.32
N LYS A 155 -20.45 11.74 4.45
CA LYS A 155 -21.65 11.08 4.97
C LYS A 155 -22.83 11.20 3.99
N MET A 156 -23.00 12.36 3.36
CA MET A 156 -24.03 12.56 2.33
C MET A 156 -23.75 11.71 1.08
N ALA A 157 -22.49 11.55 0.67
CA ALA A 157 -22.09 10.67 -0.42
C ALA A 157 -22.42 9.20 -0.12
N LEU A 158 -22.19 8.72 1.11
CA LEU A 158 -22.59 7.38 1.54
C LEU A 158 -24.11 7.22 1.53
N ALA A 159 -24.86 8.25 1.92
CA ALA A 159 -26.33 8.26 1.82
C ALA A 159 -26.82 8.28 0.37
N ALA A 160 -26.09 8.92 -0.52
CA ALA A 160 -26.36 8.89 -1.97
C ALA A 160 -26.07 7.50 -2.55
N ALA A 161 -25.03 6.83 -2.11
CA ALA A 161 -24.69 5.46 -2.52
C ALA A 161 -25.83 4.49 -2.20
N GLU A 162 -26.41 4.55 -0.99
CA GLU A 162 -27.54 3.70 -0.60
C GLU A 162 -28.82 3.95 -1.44
N GLN A 163 -28.91 5.13 -2.05
CA GLN A 163 -30.01 5.50 -2.94
C GLN A 163 -29.69 5.24 -4.43
N GLY A 164 -28.51 4.69 -4.76
CA GLY A 164 -28.06 4.51 -6.14
C GLY A 164 -27.82 5.82 -6.88
N LYS A 165 -27.45 6.88 -6.16
CA LYS A 165 -27.25 8.26 -6.65
C LYS A 165 -25.83 8.78 -6.38
N TYR A 166 -24.89 7.86 -6.13
CA TYR A 166 -23.53 8.23 -5.75
C TYR A 166 -22.83 9.05 -6.83
N ALA A 167 -22.85 8.58 -8.08
CA ALA A 167 -22.16 9.23 -9.18
C ALA A 167 -22.68 10.66 -9.43
N GLU A 168 -24.01 10.83 -9.38
CA GLU A 168 -24.66 12.13 -9.56
C GLU A 168 -24.29 13.09 -8.42
N PHE A 169 -24.33 12.61 -7.17
CA PHE A 169 -23.94 13.42 -6.02
C PHE A 169 -22.46 13.78 -6.07
N HIS A 170 -21.60 12.81 -6.33
CA HIS A 170 -20.14 12.97 -6.41
C HIS A 170 -19.77 14.07 -7.42
N LYS A 171 -20.35 13.99 -8.62
CA LYS A 171 -20.14 15.00 -9.66
C LYS A 171 -20.67 16.38 -9.26
N ALA A 172 -21.89 16.45 -8.70
CA ALA A 172 -22.49 17.71 -8.27
C ALA A 172 -21.72 18.36 -7.12
N MET A 173 -21.21 17.55 -6.15
CA MET A 173 -20.46 18.05 -5.01
C MET A 173 -19.12 18.62 -5.46
N PHE A 174 -18.40 17.95 -6.36
CA PHE A 174 -17.15 18.47 -6.90
C PHE A 174 -17.34 19.66 -7.88
N ALA A 175 -18.53 19.82 -8.47
CA ALA A 175 -18.85 21.03 -9.23
C ALA A 175 -18.97 22.29 -8.35
N SER A 176 -19.22 22.10 -7.05
CA SER A 176 -19.24 23.18 -6.05
C SER A 176 -17.83 23.61 -5.65
N ALA A 177 -17.65 24.84 -5.18
CA ALA A 177 -16.32 25.36 -4.81
C ALA A 177 -15.72 24.64 -3.60
N ARG A 178 -16.48 24.49 -2.51
CA ARG A 178 -16.10 23.80 -1.27
C ARG A 178 -17.33 23.20 -0.61
N PRO A 179 -17.19 22.10 0.14
CA PRO A 179 -18.28 21.57 0.95
C PRO A 179 -18.65 22.57 2.06
N ASN A 180 -19.93 22.80 2.20
CA ASN A 180 -20.61 23.45 3.32
C ASN A 180 -22.07 23.02 3.32
N ALA A 181 -22.84 23.39 4.33
CA ALA A 181 -24.23 22.95 4.44
C ALA A 181 -25.08 23.27 3.21
N GLU A 182 -24.88 24.45 2.59
CA GLU A 182 -25.61 24.90 1.42
C GLU A 182 -25.22 24.11 0.16
N THR A 183 -23.92 23.97 -0.11
CA THR A 183 -23.41 23.26 -1.29
C THR A 183 -23.67 21.77 -1.22
N ILE A 184 -23.61 21.16 -0.02
CA ILE A 184 -23.98 19.75 0.19
C ILE A 184 -25.48 19.54 -0.09
N ALA A 185 -26.34 20.43 0.42
CA ALA A 185 -27.77 20.35 0.17
C ALA A 185 -28.09 20.55 -1.31
N ALA A 186 -27.44 21.50 -1.98
CA ALA A 186 -27.61 21.74 -3.41
C ALA A 186 -27.16 20.53 -4.25
N ALA A 187 -26.04 19.92 -3.93
CA ALA A 187 -25.56 18.71 -4.60
C ALA A 187 -26.51 17.52 -4.37
N ALA A 188 -27.03 17.36 -3.17
CA ALA A 188 -28.00 16.33 -2.84
C ALA A 188 -29.32 16.52 -3.64
N GLN A 189 -29.79 17.75 -3.74
CA GLN A 189 -30.95 18.09 -4.55
C GLN A 189 -30.72 17.84 -6.04
N ALA A 190 -29.55 18.26 -6.56
CA ALA A 190 -29.18 18.05 -7.96
C ALA A 190 -29.10 16.55 -8.32
N ALA A 191 -28.62 15.73 -7.39
CA ALA A 191 -28.61 14.28 -7.53
C ALA A 191 -29.99 13.61 -7.34
N GLY A 192 -31.00 14.35 -6.91
CA GLY A 192 -32.36 13.84 -6.69
C GLY A 192 -32.45 12.90 -5.46
N LEU A 193 -31.72 13.23 -4.38
CA LEU A 193 -31.75 12.44 -3.14
C LEU A 193 -33.08 12.69 -2.38
N ASP A 194 -33.59 11.58 -1.82
CA ASP A 194 -34.58 11.68 -0.73
C ASP A 194 -33.85 12.09 0.56
N MET A 195 -34.10 13.33 0.99
CA MET A 195 -33.40 13.91 2.16
C MET A 195 -33.85 13.30 3.47
N ALA A 196 -35.03 12.70 3.57
CA ALA A 196 -35.44 12.01 4.80
C ALA A 196 -34.67 10.71 4.94
N ARG A 197 -34.53 9.94 3.87
CA ARG A 197 -33.67 8.74 3.81
C ARG A 197 -32.19 9.10 4.04
N ALA A 198 -31.71 10.17 3.40
CA ALA A 198 -30.32 10.60 3.57
C ALA A 198 -29.99 10.91 5.03
N ARG A 199 -30.85 11.68 5.73
CA ARG A 199 -30.69 11.97 7.15
C ARG A 199 -30.69 10.70 8.02
N ALA A 200 -31.54 9.73 7.70
CA ALA A 200 -31.59 8.45 8.42
C ALA A 200 -30.27 7.67 8.25
N VAL A 201 -29.68 7.65 7.06
CA VAL A 201 -28.37 6.99 6.79
C VAL A 201 -27.25 7.72 7.50
N ILE A 202 -27.19 9.05 7.41
CA ILE A 202 -26.16 9.88 8.05
C ILE A 202 -26.13 9.69 9.58
N ALA A 203 -27.29 9.50 10.20
CA ALA A 203 -27.42 9.32 11.63
C ALA A 203 -27.01 7.91 12.14
N ARG A 204 -26.73 6.97 11.25
CA ARG A 204 -26.35 5.61 11.64
C ARG A 204 -24.90 5.58 12.12
N PRO A 205 -24.59 4.81 13.19
CA PRO A 205 -23.21 4.60 13.63
C PRO A 205 -22.32 3.96 12.53
N GLU A 206 -22.90 3.15 11.65
CA GLU A 206 -22.20 2.46 10.54
C GLU A 206 -21.64 3.44 9.53
N THR A 207 -22.30 4.59 9.32
CA THR A 207 -21.83 5.64 8.41
C THR A 207 -20.54 6.28 8.94
N GLU A 208 -20.48 6.60 10.21
CA GLU A 208 -19.25 7.10 10.85
C GLU A 208 -18.16 6.00 10.88
N ALA A 209 -18.54 4.76 11.22
CA ALA A 209 -17.61 3.64 11.26
C ALA A 209 -16.95 3.39 9.89
N GLU A 210 -17.66 3.63 8.78
CA GLU A 210 -17.08 3.51 7.43
C GLU A 210 -16.00 4.58 7.18
N LEU A 211 -16.23 5.84 7.58
CA LEU A 211 -15.24 6.91 7.45
C LEU A 211 -13.99 6.63 8.30
N VAL A 212 -14.18 6.14 9.52
CA VAL A 212 -13.07 5.71 10.38
C VAL A 212 -12.29 4.56 9.75
N ARG A 213 -12.97 3.56 9.19
CA ARG A 213 -12.34 2.45 8.47
C ARG A 213 -11.52 2.93 7.28
N ASN A 214 -12.03 3.87 6.49
CA ASN A 214 -11.31 4.44 5.36
C ASN A 214 -10.05 5.19 5.81
N LEU A 215 -10.13 5.90 6.94
CA LEU A 215 -8.97 6.57 7.54
C LEU A 215 -7.90 5.56 8.00
N ASP A 216 -8.32 4.45 8.62
CA ASP A 216 -7.39 3.41 9.10
C ASP A 216 -6.76 2.64 7.92
N LEU A 217 -7.52 2.37 6.85
CA LEU A 217 -6.97 1.81 5.61
C LEU A 217 -5.96 2.75 4.97
N ALA A 218 -6.28 4.05 4.85
CA ALA A 218 -5.36 5.05 4.32
C ALA A 218 -4.06 5.11 5.12
N LYS A 219 -4.13 5.13 6.45
CA LYS A 219 -2.95 5.07 7.34
C LYS A 219 -2.13 3.81 7.13
N THR A 220 -2.78 2.64 7.05
CA THR A 220 -2.12 1.35 6.82
C THR A 220 -1.37 1.34 5.49
N LEU A 221 -1.91 2.00 4.47
CA LEU A 221 -1.29 2.14 3.16
C LEU A 221 -0.28 3.31 3.07
N GLY A 222 -0.05 4.03 4.18
CA GLY A 222 0.87 5.17 4.21
C GLY A 222 0.35 6.42 3.48
N PHE A 223 -0.94 6.48 3.18
CA PHE A 223 -1.55 7.65 2.54
C PHE A 223 -1.73 8.79 3.55
N THR A 224 -1.18 9.95 3.22
CA THR A 224 -1.22 11.16 4.06
C THR A 224 -2.06 12.28 3.46
N GLY A 225 -2.64 12.06 2.28
CA GLY A 225 -3.41 13.08 1.54
C GLY A 225 -4.33 12.47 0.49
N THR A 226 -5.06 13.33 -0.20
CA THR A 226 -5.99 12.98 -1.28
C THR A 226 -5.66 13.76 -2.57
N PRO A 227 -5.95 13.23 -3.75
CA PRO A 227 -6.38 11.87 -3.96
C PRO A 227 -5.22 10.89 -3.70
N SER A 228 -5.55 9.65 -3.32
CA SER A 228 -4.61 8.53 -3.27
C SER A 228 -5.27 7.31 -3.91
N TRP A 229 -4.45 6.45 -4.52
CA TRP A 229 -4.95 5.43 -5.44
C TRP A 229 -4.34 4.07 -5.13
N VAL A 230 -5.16 3.03 -5.29
CA VAL A 230 -4.71 1.63 -5.28
C VAL A 230 -5.18 0.98 -6.57
N ILE A 231 -4.25 0.38 -7.31
CA ILE A 231 -4.56 -0.40 -8.49
C ILE A 231 -3.55 -1.53 -8.67
N GLY A 232 -4.01 -2.79 -8.69
CA GLY A 232 -3.10 -3.93 -8.63
C GLY A 232 -2.17 -3.83 -7.42
N ASP A 233 -0.86 -3.83 -7.64
CA ASP A 233 0.17 -3.64 -6.61
C ASP A 233 0.68 -2.19 -6.53
N ALA A 234 0.10 -1.27 -7.30
CA ALA A 234 0.53 0.13 -7.29
C ALA A 234 -0.21 0.92 -6.20
N LEU A 235 0.55 1.69 -5.43
CA LEU A 235 0.08 2.73 -4.51
C LEU A 235 0.54 4.07 -5.06
N LEU A 236 -0.41 4.94 -5.46
CA LEU A 236 -0.10 6.24 -6.03
C LEU A 236 -0.67 7.35 -5.14
N THR A 237 0.00 8.49 -5.08
CA THR A 237 -0.41 9.64 -4.25
C THR A 237 -0.49 10.92 -5.08
N GLY A 238 -1.52 11.73 -4.84
CA GLY A 238 -1.74 12.98 -5.50
C GLY A 238 -2.44 12.85 -6.87
N ALA A 239 -2.64 13.98 -7.53
CA ALA A 239 -3.23 14.06 -8.87
C ALA A 239 -2.18 13.68 -9.93
N VAL A 240 -1.96 12.39 -10.10
CA VAL A 240 -0.89 11.84 -10.97
C VAL A 240 -1.16 11.97 -12.46
N GLY A 241 -2.41 12.30 -12.85
CA GLY A 241 -2.81 12.47 -14.24
C GLY A 241 -3.21 11.16 -14.94
N VAL A 242 -3.95 11.31 -16.05
CA VAL A 242 -4.55 10.19 -16.79
C VAL A 242 -3.51 9.21 -17.34
N ASP A 243 -2.34 9.68 -17.75
CA ASP A 243 -1.30 8.83 -18.35
C ASP A 243 -0.75 7.82 -17.33
N GLN A 244 -0.43 8.29 -16.11
CA GLN A 244 0.08 7.42 -15.06
C GLN A 244 -0.99 6.43 -14.57
N LEU A 245 -2.24 6.89 -14.42
CA LEU A 245 -3.36 6.01 -14.07
C LEU A 245 -3.62 4.98 -15.17
N SER A 246 -3.58 5.37 -16.45
CA SER A 246 -3.75 4.45 -17.59
C SER A 246 -2.67 3.37 -17.64
N LYS A 247 -1.42 3.76 -17.36
CA LYS A 247 -0.31 2.79 -17.25
C LYS A 247 -0.57 1.78 -16.14
N ALA A 248 -0.94 2.24 -14.95
CA ALA A 248 -1.24 1.36 -13.82
C ALA A 248 -2.44 0.44 -14.10
N VAL A 249 -3.50 0.94 -14.80
CA VAL A 249 -4.63 0.13 -15.26
C VAL A 249 -4.17 -0.97 -16.23
N ALA A 250 -3.27 -0.65 -17.16
CA ALA A 250 -2.74 -1.62 -18.12
C ALA A 250 -1.90 -2.72 -17.43
N GLU A 251 -1.08 -2.34 -16.47
CA GLU A 251 -0.27 -3.27 -15.66
C GLU A 251 -1.14 -4.18 -14.79
N ALA A 252 -2.26 -3.69 -14.25
CA ALA A 252 -3.18 -4.48 -13.44
C ALA A 252 -4.02 -5.49 -14.26
N LYS A 253 -4.03 -5.39 -15.60
CA LYS A 253 -4.70 -6.33 -16.52
C LYS A 253 -3.81 -7.51 -16.92
N SER A 254 -2.48 -7.40 -16.71
CA SER A 254 -1.50 -8.41 -17.14
C SER A 254 -1.32 -9.48 -16.06
#